data_df82a8559e215f3bfb321a6fc7ca8511
#
_entry.id   df82a8559e215f3bfb321a6fc7ca8511
#
_cell.length_a   1.000
_cell.length_b   1.000
_cell.length_c   1.000
_cell.angle_alpha   90.00
_cell.angle_beta   90.00
_cell.angle_gamma   90.00
#
_symmetry.space_group_name_H-M   'P 1'
#
loop_
_entity.id
_entity.type
_entity.pdbx_description
1 polymer ?
#
loop_
_entity_poly.entity_id
_entity_poly.type
_entity_poly.pdbx_seq_one_letter_code
_entity_poly.pdbx_strand_id
1 'polypeptide(L)'
;MEKKSIQEDFRNYLAQSQREKDFCYFSGKMETISVNHPRSIWNQKANAKLISANEDVNRGFVFSGRFETANQAAQISYEASQKIHNALKWLIHKQGIPIGDKILIAWGVDGSNQEDMFGSTDVFLGKDEDEGEKEAVADTQVEFAQRLKKAIYGKEQDLGHNEKIAFLVLEAATTGRLSVSYYQEYGFIQYAQLMKTVERWHFAHSWKYDWYDARKGVWKSRIMAPSIFDIAEFAEGVERDVKGGKVKGDGKKKKIESNEKILGNTIVRLLPCVLEGRAVPEDISRKLLAKACHPLCYSEANWNKLLKITCSVIRTKYKEVGSMEINKDSIDIPYNYGRWLACAHEIERRALRSASEKRETNAMRLFTKYAEHPNKYMAIVQSKIQVYETKLGQKAYWLQNEKYRISQQLNQNPLEKLVAARHLDGRMILGFEAQMETFQKKEEKEAAAGGEANERIEEQN
;
A
#
# COMPACT_ATOMS: atom_id res chain seq x y z
N MET A 1 21.37 2.73 38.74
CA MET A 1 20.94 1.52 39.45
C MET A 1 19.73 1.86 40.30
N GLU A 2 18.54 1.52 39.82
CA GLU A 2 17.32 1.68 40.61
C GLU A 2 17.33 0.54 41.67
N LYS A 3 17.41 0.89 42.93
CA LYS A 3 17.37 -0.10 44.02
C LYS A 3 15.94 -0.67 44.07
N LYS A 4 15.80 -1.97 43.84
CA LYS A 4 14.53 -2.70 43.95
C LYS A 4 13.77 -2.37 45.24
N SER A 5 14.50 -2.21 46.35
CA SER A 5 13.98 -1.83 47.67
C SER A 5 13.18 -0.49 47.65
N ILE A 6 13.67 0.55 46.95
CA ILE A 6 12.96 1.84 46.90
C ILE A 6 11.66 1.72 46.12
N GLN A 7 11.63 0.92 45.06
CA GLN A 7 10.39 0.69 44.29
C GLN A 7 9.37 -0.13 45.10
N GLU A 8 9.83 -1.06 45.90
CA GLU A 8 8.98 -1.86 46.82
C GLU A 8 8.44 -1.02 47.96
N ASP A 9 9.30 -0.20 48.59
CA ASP A 9 8.88 0.73 49.64
C ASP A 9 7.87 1.75 49.13
N PHE A 10 8.09 2.30 47.97
CA PHE A 10 7.15 3.23 47.33
C PHE A 10 5.81 2.56 46.99
N ARG A 11 5.82 1.33 46.49
CA ARG A 11 4.59 0.55 46.26
C ARG A 11 3.82 0.29 47.54
N ASN A 12 4.54 -0.10 48.61
CA ASN A 12 3.93 -0.35 49.92
C ASN A 12 3.33 0.94 50.53
N TYR A 13 4.02 2.05 50.40
CA TYR A 13 3.51 3.37 50.82
C TYR A 13 2.24 3.74 50.06
N LEU A 14 2.24 3.61 48.73
CA LEU A 14 1.06 3.89 47.93
C LEU A 14 -0.12 2.97 48.24
N ALA A 15 0.12 1.68 48.45
CA ALA A 15 -0.91 0.73 48.83
C ALA A 15 -1.51 1.03 50.17
N GLN A 16 -0.75 1.62 51.10
CA GLN A 16 -1.23 2.05 52.42
C GLN A 16 -1.93 3.41 52.40
N SER A 17 -1.52 4.30 51.50
CA SER A 17 -2.07 5.67 51.39
C SER A 17 -3.42 5.75 50.67
N GLN A 18 -3.72 4.78 49.82
CA GLN A 18 -4.99 4.72 49.07
C GLN A 18 -6.02 3.90 49.86
N ARG A 19 -7.07 4.56 50.30
CA ARG A 19 -8.03 4.03 51.32
C ARG A 19 -9.11 3.13 50.79
N GLU A 20 -9.44 3.17 49.49
CA GLU A 20 -10.59 2.39 48.96
C GLU A 20 -10.11 1.11 48.26
N LYS A 21 -10.47 -0.03 48.86
CA LYS A 21 -10.32 -1.35 48.23
C LYS A 21 -11.65 -1.77 47.63
N ASP A 22 -11.64 -2.20 46.41
CA ASP A 22 -12.81 -2.73 45.74
C ASP A 22 -12.41 -3.83 44.75
N PHE A 23 -13.38 -4.45 44.11
CA PHE A 23 -13.16 -5.56 43.20
C PHE A 23 -12.50 -5.11 41.89
N CYS A 24 -11.29 -5.56 41.65
CA CYS A 24 -10.57 -5.27 40.39
C CYS A 24 -11.05 -6.18 39.27
N TYR A 25 -11.60 -5.60 38.19
CA TYR A 25 -12.09 -6.37 37.02
C TYR A 25 -10.99 -7.14 36.29
N PHE A 26 -9.74 -6.69 36.40
CA PHE A 26 -8.60 -7.36 35.76
C PHE A 26 -8.08 -8.54 36.54
N SER A 27 -7.86 -8.39 37.84
CA SER A 27 -7.28 -9.45 38.69
C SER A 27 -8.31 -10.38 39.34
N GLY A 28 -9.60 -9.95 39.38
CA GLY A 28 -10.65 -10.68 40.08
C GLY A 28 -10.52 -10.67 41.62
N LYS A 29 -9.77 -9.71 42.17
CA LYS A 29 -9.49 -9.62 43.62
C LYS A 29 -9.87 -8.27 44.19
N MET A 30 -10.03 -8.23 45.52
CA MET A 30 -10.20 -6.98 46.27
C MET A 30 -8.84 -6.27 46.42
N GLU A 31 -8.66 -5.18 45.67
CA GLU A 31 -7.40 -4.43 45.58
C GLU A 31 -7.69 -2.93 45.69
N THR A 32 -6.63 -2.15 45.89
CA THR A 32 -6.73 -0.69 45.86
C THR A 32 -7.00 -0.20 44.43
N ILE A 33 -8.16 0.41 44.19
CA ILE A 33 -8.58 0.85 42.86
C ILE A 33 -7.92 2.17 42.48
N SER A 34 -7.53 2.28 41.20
CA SER A 34 -6.91 3.47 40.64
C SER A 34 -7.97 4.53 40.35
N VAL A 35 -7.87 5.66 41.02
CA VAL A 35 -8.68 6.86 40.73
C VAL A 35 -8.15 7.58 39.50
N ASN A 36 -6.84 7.58 39.32
CA ASN A 36 -6.16 8.22 38.19
C ASN A 36 -5.26 7.24 37.45
N HIS A 37 -5.52 7.06 36.17
CA HIS A 37 -4.70 6.21 35.29
C HIS A 37 -3.51 6.99 34.70
N PRO A 38 -2.42 6.28 34.32
CA PRO A 38 -1.22 6.90 33.74
C PRO A 38 -1.52 7.70 32.47
N ARG A 39 -0.83 8.80 32.34
CA ARG A 39 -0.72 9.61 31.11
C ARG A 39 0.62 9.38 30.42
N SER A 40 0.86 10.06 29.33
CA SER A 40 2.12 9.96 28.58
C SER A 40 2.42 8.55 28.11
N ILE A 41 1.40 7.84 27.64
CA ILE A 41 1.52 6.49 27.07
C ILE A 41 2.23 6.57 25.73
N TRP A 42 1.90 7.59 24.95
CA TRP A 42 2.53 7.89 23.67
C TRP A 42 3.18 9.27 23.73
N ASN A 43 4.51 9.34 23.54
CA ASN A 43 5.30 10.55 23.75
C ASN A 43 4.84 11.75 22.90
N GLN A 44 4.37 11.50 21.67
CA GLN A 44 3.85 12.58 20.82
C GLN A 44 2.56 13.21 21.36
N LYS A 45 1.88 12.55 22.31
CA LYS A 45 0.63 12.96 22.94
C LYS A 45 0.73 12.86 24.47
N ALA A 46 1.68 13.59 25.03
CA ALA A 46 2.14 13.47 26.42
C ALA A 46 1.02 13.57 27.48
N ASN A 47 -0.04 14.31 27.21
CA ASN A 47 -1.15 14.46 28.18
C ASN A 47 -2.28 13.45 27.99
N ALA A 48 -2.25 12.66 26.90
CA ALA A 48 -3.34 11.74 26.59
C ALA A 48 -3.34 10.53 27.52
N LYS A 49 -4.53 10.18 28.00
CA LYS A 49 -4.82 8.98 28.81
C LYS A 49 -5.64 7.99 27.97
N LEU A 50 -5.39 6.70 28.14
CA LEU A 50 -6.21 5.64 27.54
C LEU A 50 -7.49 5.43 28.34
N ILE A 51 -7.37 5.43 29.66
CA ILE A 51 -8.53 5.33 30.58
C ILE A 51 -8.67 6.69 31.25
N SER A 52 -9.76 7.38 30.96
CA SER A 52 -10.10 8.64 31.61
C SER A 52 -11.62 8.83 31.61
N ALA A 53 -12.15 9.21 32.76
CA ALA A 53 -13.50 9.69 32.92
C ALA A 53 -13.47 10.98 33.74
N ASN A 54 -14.29 11.97 33.36
CA ASN A 54 -14.48 13.19 34.13
C ASN A 54 -15.91 13.17 34.71
N GLU A 55 -16.01 13.20 36.01
CA GLU A 55 -17.27 13.28 36.72
C GLU A 55 -17.74 14.75 36.90
N ASP A 56 -17.20 15.69 36.14
CA ASP A 56 -17.60 17.09 36.20
C ASP A 56 -19.01 17.25 35.61
N VAL A 57 -19.93 17.74 36.44
CA VAL A 57 -21.35 17.96 36.14
C VAL A 57 -21.56 18.81 34.87
N ASN A 58 -20.62 19.70 34.54
CA ASN A 58 -20.69 20.57 33.39
C ASN A 58 -20.18 19.91 32.07
N ARG A 59 -19.51 18.74 32.16
CA ARG A 59 -18.90 18.06 31.01
C ARG A 59 -19.52 16.71 30.68
N GLY A 60 -20.48 16.26 31.47
CA GLY A 60 -21.24 15.02 31.29
C GLY A 60 -20.39 13.74 31.42
N PHE A 61 -21.07 12.65 31.71
CA PHE A 61 -20.49 11.29 31.77
C PHE A 61 -20.22 10.71 30.39
N VAL A 62 -19.38 11.37 29.60
CA VAL A 62 -19.17 11.03 28.19
C VAL A 62 -18.62 9.61 28.00
N PHE A 63 -18.00 9.01 29.04
CA PHE A 63 -17.31 7.71 28.95
C PHE A 63 -17.76 6.64 29.93
N SER A 64 -18.68 6.92 30.84
CA SER A 64 -19.21 5.93 31.74
C SER A 64 -20.30 5.04 31.11
N GLY A 65 -20.76 5.42 29.92
CA GLY A 65 -21.78 4.66 29.20
C GLY A 65 -23.05 4.43 30.05
N ARG A 66 -23.36 3.17 30.31
CA ARG A 66 -24.49 2.75 31.16
C ARG A 66 -24.19 2.81 32.66
N PHE A 67 -22.98 3.16 33.05
CA PHE A 67 -22.56 3.19 34.46
C PHE A 67 -22.81 4.55 35.10
N GLU A 68 -23.08 4.56 36.39
CA GLU A 68 -23.33 5.80 37.14
C GLU A 68 -22.05 6.54 37.49
N THR A 69 -20.96 5.83 37.74
CA THR A 69 -19.68 6.39 38.12
C THR A 69 -18.53 5.93 37.15
N ALA A 70 -17.47 6.72 37.08
CA ALA A 70 -16.29 6.39 36.32
C ALA A 70 -15.61 5.10 36.83
N ASN A 71 -15.62 4.88 38.14
CA ASN A 71 -15.03 3.70 38.75
C ASN A 71 -15.78 2.43 38.33
N GLN A 72 -17.09 2.45 38.24
CA GLN A 72 -17.85 1.30 37.74
C GLN A 72 -17.55 0.95 36.30
N ALA A 73 -17.18 1.94 35.46
CA ALA A 73 -16.86 1.72 34.06
C ALA A 73 -15.47 1.08 33.84
N ALA A 74 -14.49 1.38 34.72
CA ALA A 74 -13.11 0.91 34.59
C ALA A 74 -12.46 0.67 35.96
N GLN A 75 -13.00 -0.27 36.72
CA GLN A 75 -12.57 -0.63 38.08
C GLN A 75 -11.31 -1.49 38.01
N ILE A 76 -10.14 -0.84 37.90
CA ILE A 76 -8.85 -1.48 37.75
C ILE A 76 -7.95 -1.07 38.90
N SER A 77 -7.26 -2.03 39.51
CA SER A 77 -6.34 -1.75 40.60
C SER A 77 -5.17 -0.86 40.16
N TYR A 78 -4.63 -0.10 41.10
CA TYR A 78 -3.48 0.76 40.84
C TYR A 78 -2.30 -0.02 40.27
N GLU A 79 -1.98 -1.18 40.86
CA GLU A 79 -0.86 -2.02 40.39
C GLU A 79 -1.10 -2.54 38.96
N ALA A 80 -2.30 -3.07 38.69
CA ALA A 80 -2.64 -3.56 37.34
C ALA A 80 -2.60 -2.42 36.32
N SER A 81 -3.17 -1.26 36.68
CA SER A 81 -3.13 -0.07 35.83
C SER A 81 -1.71 0.35 35.47
N GLN A 82 -0.80 0.43 36.45
CA GLN A 82 0.60 0.78 36.21
C GLN A 82 1.30 -0.24 35.33
N LYS A 83 1.11 -1.54 35.57
CA LYS A 83 1.72 -2.61 34.77
C LYS A 83 1.26 -2.56 33.31
N ILE A 84 -0.06 -2.49 33.09
CA ILE A 84 -0.66 -2.44 31.73
C ILE A 84 -0.17 -1.22 30.95
N HIS A 85 -0.21 -0.03 31.55
CA HIS A 85 0.20 1.18 30.86
C HIS A 85 1.71 1.25 30.59
N ASN A 86 2.55 0.72 31.50
CA ASN A 86 3.99 0.67 31.28
C ASN A 86 4.36 -0.37 30.21
N ALA A 87 3.67 -1.54 30.17
CA ALA A 87 3.83 -2.51 29.08
C ALA A 87 3.46 -1.89 27.73
N LEU A 88 2.34 -1.17 27.67
CA LEU A 88 1.91 -0.49 26.45
C LEU A 88 2.91 0.59 26.01
N LYS A 89 3.43 1.41 26.93
CA LYS A 89 4.52 2.35 26.62
C LYS A 89 5.74 1.68 26.04
N TRP A 90 6.14 0.55 26.62
CA TRP A 90 7.29 -0.23 26.15
C TRP A 90 7.05 -0.77 24.74
N LEU A 91 5.85 -1.34 24.46
CA LEU A 91 5.48 -1.84 23.15
C LEU A 91 5.47 -0.71 22.09
N ILE A 92 4.89 0.45 22.43
CA ILE A 92 4.90 1.63 21.56
C ILE A 92 6.33 2.04 21.21
N HIS A 93 7.21 2.09 22.21
CA HIS A 93 8.61 2.49 22.00
C HIS A 93 9.39 1.47 21.19
N LYS A 94 9.16 0.16 21.45
CA LYS A 94 9.89 -0.93 20.81
C LYS A 94 9.49 -1.16 19.37
N GLN A 95 8.20 -1.12 19.07
CA GLN A 95 7.67 -1.61 17.79
C GLN A 95 6.42 -0.85 17.29
N GLY A 96 6.15 0.33 17.84
CA GLY A 96 5.02 1.15 17.37
C GLY A 96 5.32 1.80 16.02
N ILE A 97 4.43 1.64 15.05
CA ILE A 97 4.49 2.24 13.72
C ILE A 97 3.57 3.46 13.70
N PRO A 98 4.10 4.69 13.61
CA PRO A 98 3.28 5.89 13.48
C PRO A 98 2.53 5.91 12.14
N ILE A 99 1.22 6.18 12.17
CA ILE A 99 0.37 6.29 10.99
C ILE A 99 -0.52 7.54 11.10
N GLY A 100 0.06 8.68 10.77
CA GLY A 100 -0.60 9.97 10.92
C GLY A 100 -0.82 10.32 12.40
N ASP A 101 -2.07 10.52 12.81
CA ASP A 101 -2.46 10.80 14.19
C ASP A 101 -2.66 9.54 15.06
N LYS A 102 -2.28 8.38 14.53
CA LYS A 102 -2.43 7.07 15.14
C LYS A 102 -1.10 6.35 15.30
N ILE A 103 -1.11 5.28 16.11
CA ILE A 103 0.01 4.36 16.20
C ILE A 103 -0.49 2.93 16.12
N LEU A 104 0.09 2.15 15.19
CA LEU A 104 -0.15 0.73 15.04
C LEU A 104 0.91 -0.04 15.82
N ILE A 105 0.47 -1.05 16.56
CA ILE A 105 1.31 -1.94 17.33
C ILE A 105 0.90 -3.38 17.02
N ALA A 106 1.86 -4.22 16.67
CA ALA A 106 1.68 -5.67 16.54
C ALA A 106 2.66 -6.38 17.46
N TRP A 107 2.20 -7.35 18.24
CA TRP A 107 3.09 -8.08 19.15
C TRP A 107 2.63 -9.52 19.38
N GLY A 108 3.60 -10.42 19.62
CA GLY A 108 3.37 -11.71 20.23
C GLY A 108 3.19 -11.58 21.76
N VAL A 109 2.40 -12.44 22.37
CA VAL A 109 2.12 -12.37 23.82
C VAL A 109 3.39 -12.60 24.65
N ASP A 110 4.38 -13.30 24.12
CA ASP A 110 5.72 -13.47 24.70
C ASP A 110 6.63 -12.24 24.53
N GLY A 111 6.17 -11.18 23.88
CA GLY A 111 6.93 -9.97 23.57
C GLY A 111 7.84 -10.08 22.35
N SER A 112 7.70 -11.14 21.53
CA SER A 112 8.41 -11.27 20.26
C SER A 112 8.02 -10.17 19.27
N ASN A 113 8.98 -9.77 18.43
CA ASN A 113 8.68 -8.83 17.33
C ASN A 113 7.89 -9.60 16.27
N GLN A 114 6.76 -9.03 15.87
CA GLN A 114 6.04 -9.51 14.71
C GLN A 114 6.56 -8.79 13.48
N GLU A 115 6.72 -9.55 12.40
CA GLU A 115 7.14 -9.00 11.13
C GLU A 115 6.07 -8.09 10.53
N ASP A 116 6.47 -7.18 9.67
CA ASP A 116 5.57 -6.23 9.03
C ASP A 116 4.66 -6.92 8.00
N MET A 117 3.52 -7.40 8.45
CA MET A 117 2.48 -8.01 7.60
C MET A 117 1.78 -6.99 6.69
N PHE A 118 2.00 -5.70 6.92
CA PHE A 118 1.34 -4.61 6.21
C PHE A 118 2.24 -3.95 5.18
N GLY A 119 3.51 -4.32 5.17
CA GLY A 119 4.49 -3.88 4.20
C GLY A 119 4.22 -4.40 2.79
N SER A 120 5.07 -4.02 1.84
CA SER A 120 5.11 -4.68 0.54
C SER A 120 5.51 -6.16 0.69
N THR A 121 5.29 -6.95 -0.36
CA THR A 121 5.69 -8.37 -0.29
C THR A 121 7.17 -8.56 0.02
N ASP A 122 8.04 -7.68 -0.45
CA ASP A 122 9.48 -7.79 -0.19
C ASP A 122 9.81 -7.56 1.29
N VAL A 123 9.18 -6.57 1.92
CA VAL A 123 9.30 -6.32 3.37
C VAL A 123 8.74 -7.52 4.15
N PHE A 124 7.56 -8.02 3.77
CA PHE A 124 6.96 -9.20 4.39
C PHE A 124 7.83 -10.46 4.27
N LEU A 125 8.58 -10.61 3.17
CA LEU A 125 9.51 -11.72 2.97
C LEU A 125 10.86 -11.55 3.70
N GLY A 126 11.05 -10.44 4.43
CA GLY A 126 12.29 -10.16 5.16
C GLY A 126 13.48 -9.92 4.24
N LYS A 127 13.25 -9.42 3.02
CA LYS A 127 14.33 -9.02 2.14
C LYS A 127 14.67 -7.56 2.42
N ASP A 128 15.73 -7.35 3.18
CA ASP A 128 16.39 -6.06 3.25
C ASP A 128 16.91 -5.68 1.85
N GLU A 129 16.84 -4.38 1.54
CA GLU A 129 17.33 -3.82 0.27
C GLU A 129 18.83 -4.11 0.01
N ASP A 130 19.55 -4.60 1.03
CA ASP A 130 20.99 -4.84 1.05
C ASP A 130 21.43 -6.31 0.90
N GLU A 131 20.53 -7.30 0.88
CA GLU A 131 20.96 -8.68 0.64
C GLU A 131 21.41 -8.87 -0.81
N GLY A 132 22.73 -9.04 -0.91
CA GLY A 132 23.49 -9.17 -2.12
C GLY A 132 22.96 -10.24 -3.08
N GLU A 133 22.94 -9.85 -4.34
CA GLU A 133 23.39 -10.62 -5.48
C GLU A 133 22.91 -12.06 -5.65
N LYS A 134 21.61 -12.24 -5.78
CA LYS A 134 21.18 -13.21 -6.79
C LYS A 134 20.49 -12.44 -7.88
N GLU A 135 20.97 -12.63 -9.12
CA GLU A 135 20.43 -12.04 -10.32
C GLU A 135 18.91 -12.02 -10.24
N ALA A 136 18.31 -10.82 -10.35
CA ALA A 136 16.89 -10.68 -10.38
C ALA A 136 16.39 -11.21 -11.73
N VAL A 137 16.27 -12.52 -11.81
CA VAL A 137 15.51 -13.18 -12.86
C VAL A 137 14.08 -12.63 -12.77
N ALA A 138 13.52 -12.26 -13.90
CA ALA A 138 12.14 -11.78 -13.96
C ALA A 138 11.21 -12.82 -13.33
N ASP A 139 10.65 -12.47 -12.14
CA ASP A 139 9.75 -13.35 -11.42
C ASP A 139 8.55 -13.71 -12.31
N THR A 140 8.28 -14.99 -12.44
CA THR A 140 6.99 -15.46 -12.95
C THR A 140 5.98 -15.50 -11.80
N GLN A 141 4.69 -15.48 -12.10
CA GLN A 141 3.64 -15.67 -11.08
C GLN A 141 3.81 -16.96 -10.29
N VAL A 142 4.30 -18.01 -10.93
CA VAL A 142 4.53 -19.31 -10.30
C VAL A 142 5.68 -19.24 -9.30
N GLU A 143 6.79 -18.63 -9.68
CA GLU A 143 7.96 -18.41 -8.80
C GLU A 143 7.61 -17.52 -7.61
N PHE A 144 6.87 -16.45 -7.86
CA PHE A 144 6.34 -15.60 -6.79
C PHE A 144 5.48 -16.38 -5.81
N ALA A 145 4.51 -17.17 -6.29
CA ALA A 145 3.64 -17.99 -5.45
C ALA A 145 4.43 -19.03 -4.62
N GLN A 146 5.44 -19.67 -5.22
CA GLN A 146 6.30 -20.62 -4.51
C GLN A 146 7.13 -19.95 -3.42
N ARG A 147 7.71 -18.78 -3.71
CA ARG A 147 8.49 -17.98 -2.76
C ARG A 147 7.63 -17.54 -1.58
N LEU A 148 6.43 -17.05 -1.85
CA LEU A 148 5.47 -16.63 -0.83
C LEU A 148 5.05 -17.80 0.07
N LYS A 149 4.71 -18.96 -0.51
CA LYS A 149 4.37 -20.18 0.25
C LYS A 149 5.52 -20.65 1.14
N LYS A 150 6.77 -20.63 0.63
CA LYS A 150 7.94 -21.03 1.40
C LYS A 150 8.17 -20.12 2.61
N ALA A 151 8.01 -18.80 2.43
CA ALA A 151 8.14 -17.84 3.51
C ALA A 151 7.07 -18.04 4.59
N ILE A 152 5.81 -18.20 4.18
CA ILE A 152 4.70 -18.44 5.11
C ILE A 152 4.89 -19.75 5.89
N TYR A 153 5.30 -20.82 5.22
CA TYR A 153 5.59 -22.08 5.92
C TYR A 153 6.72 -21.92 6.94
N GLY A 154 7.78 -21.18 6.62
CA GLY A 154 8.84 -20.85 7.58
C GLY A 154 8.29 -20.12 8.81
N LYS A 155 7.49 -19.07 8.60
CA LYS A 155 6.87 -18.29 9.68
C LYS A 155 5.90 -19.10 10.54
N GLU A 156 5.16 -20.05 9.96
CA GLU A 156 4.29 -20.97 10.72
C GLU A 156 5.09 -21.91 11.64
N GLN A 157 6.31 -22.30 11.24
CA GLN A 157 7.18 -23.17 12.04
C GLN A 157 7.87 -22.44 13.20
N ASP A 158 8.14 -21.14 13.05
CA ASP A 158 8.85 -20.32 14.03
C ASP A 158 7.98 -19.95 15.25
N LEU A 159 6.66 -20.16 15.19
CA LEU A 159 5.74 -19.87 16.29
C LEU A 159 5.55 -21.07 17.22
N GLY A 160 5.79 -20.84 18.50
CA GLY A 160 5.50 -21.81 19.56
C GLY A 160 4.00 -22.09 19.72
N HIS A 161 3.64 -23.29 20.17
CA HIS A 161 2.24 -23.77 20.23
C HIS A 161 1.29 -22.98 21.15
N ASN A 162 1.79 -22.04 21.96
CA ASN A 162 1.01 -21.25 22.93
C ASN A 162 0.99 -19.74 22.62
N GLU A 163 1.49 -19.32 21.47
CA GLU A 163 1.63 -17.92 21.17
C GLU A 163 0.33 -17.32 20.64
N LYS A 164 0.04 -16.11 21.08
CA LYS A 164 -1.01 -15.27 20.59
C LYS A 164 -0.41 -14.03 19.96
N ILE A 165 -1.02 -13.54 18.88
CA ILE A 165 -0.64 -12.31 18.25
C ILE A 165 -1.77 -11.31 18.39
N ALA A 166 -1.42 -10.09 18.75
CA ALA A 166 -2.38 -9.00 18.88
C ALA A 166 -1.96 -7.80 18.02
N PHE A 167 -2.96 -7.15 17.44
CA PHE A 167 -2.86 -5.92 16.69
C PHE A 167 -3.69 -4.85 17.39
N LEU A 168 -3.09 -3.69 17.63
CA LEU A 168 -3.72 -2.57 18.29
C LEU A 168 -3.42 -1.29 17.53
N VAL A 169 -4.46 -0.48 17.26
CA VAL A 169 -4.28 0.89 16.80
C VAL A 169 -4.83 1.84 17.85
N LEU A 170 -3.96 2.70 18.33
CA LEU A 170 -4.34 3.81 19.21
C LEU A 170 -4.42 5.10 18.40
N GLU A 171 -5.46 5.87 18.67
CA GLU A 171 -5.70 7.18 18.08
C GLU A 171 -5.69 8.25 19.16
N ALA A 172 -5.02 9.36 18.86
CA ALA A 172 -5.11 10.54 19.69
C ALA A 172 -6.37 11.35 19.33
N ALA A 173 -7.54 10.89 19.80
CA ALA A 173 -8.82 11.52 19.52
C ALA A 173 -8.86 13.00 19.94
N THR A 174 -8.17 13.35 21.02
CA THR A 174 -7.94 14.74 21.51
C THR A 174 -6.55 14.83 22.14
N THR A 175 -6.14 16.05 22.49
CA THR A 175 -4.87 16.28 23.20
C THR A 175 -4.77 15.57 24.56
N GLY A 176 -5.91 15.21 25.16
CA GLY A 176 -5.97 14.58 26.48
C GLY A 176 -6.42 13.12 26.47
N ARG A 177 -6.79 12.55 25.31
CA ARG A 177 -7.39 11.21 25.23
C ARG A 177 -6.83 10.38 24.11
N LEU A 178 -6.53 9.10 24.43
CA LEU A 178 -6.30 8.04 23.48
C LEU A 178 -7.54 7.18 23.37
N SER A 179 -7.88 6.73 22.18
CA SER A 179 -8.91 5.74 21.91
C SER A 179 -8.32 4.55 21.16
N VAL A 180 -8.97 3.40 21.30
CA VAL A 180 -8.67 2.20 20.51
C VAL A 180 -9.49 2.28 19.24
N SER A 181 -8.82 2.46 18.09
CA SER A 181 -9.45 2.50 16.78
C SER A 181 -9.56 1.12 16.13
N TYR A 182 -8.66 0.21 16.49
CA TYR A 182 -8.66 -1.17 16.02
C TYR A 182 -8.02 -2.07 17.06
N TYR A 183 -8.59 -3.25 17.28
CA TYR A 183 -8.00 -4.31 18.08
C TYR A 183 -8.42 -5.67 17.53
N GLN A 184 -7.44 -6.54 17.35
CA GLN A 184 -7.67 -7.94 16.97
C GLN A 184 -6.60 -8.82 17.60
N GLU A 185 -7.02 -9.99 18.08
CA GLU A 185 -6.16 -11.01 18.68
C GLU A 185 -6.37 -12.34 17.94
N TYR A 186 -5.29 -13.05 17.68
CA TYR A 186 -5.28 -14.36 17.05
C TYR A 186 -4.53 -15.34 17.96
N GLY A 187 -5.18 -16.44 18.34
CA GLY A 187 -4.54 -17.58 19.01
C GLY A 187 -3.79 -18.45 18.00
N PHE A 188 -3.05 -19.43 18.48
CA PHE A 188 -2.23 -20.32 17.67
C PHE A 188 -2.97 -20.97 16.47
N ILE A 189 -4.15 -21.54 16.71
CA ILE A 189 -4.95 -22.16 15.64
C ILE A 189 -5.37 -21.12 14.59
N GLN A 190 -5.66 -19.90 15.03
CA GLN A 190 -6.08 -18.81 14.17
C GLN A 190 -4.90 -18.18 13.42
N TYR A 191 -3.67 -18.33 13.92
CA TYR A 191 -2.48 -17.81 13.28
C TYR A 191 -2.23 -18.43 11.91
N ALA A 192 -2.33 -19.73 11.78
CA ALA A 192 -2.20 -20.40 10.49
C ALA A 192 -3.27 -19.91 9.49
N GLN A 193 -4.49 -19.63 9.98
CA GLN A 193 -5.54 -19.04 9.14
C GLN A 193 -5.24 -17.58 8.79
N LEU A 194 -4.68 -16.82 9.71
CA LEU A 194 -4.21 -15.45 9.46
C LEU A 194 -3.13 -15.45 8.38
N MET A 195 -2.11 -16.29 8.48
CA MET A 195 -1.03 -16.38 7.50
C MET A 195 -1.53 -16.74 6.12
N LYS A 196 -2.49 -17.66 5.99
CA LYS A 196 -3.17 -17.96 4.71
C LYS A 196 -3.98 -16.77 4.17
N THR A 197 -4.49 -15.93 5.05
CA THR A 197 -5.22 -14.72 4.63
C THR A 197 -4.25 -13.66 4.13
N VAL A 198 -3.13 -13.46 4.82
CA VAL A 198 -2.02 -12.59 4.39
C VAL A 198 -1.43 -13.08 3.06
N GLU A 199 -1.20 -14.41 2.91
CA GLU A 199 -0.77 -14.99 1.63
C GLU A 199 -1.72 -14.63 0.49
N ARG A 200 -3.02 -14.83 0.72
CA ARG A 200 -4.05 -14.50 -0.28
C ARG A 200 -4.04 -13.01 -0.63
N TRP A 201 -3.84 -12.13 0.36
CA TRP A 201 -3.71 -10.69 0.13
C TRP A 201 -2.53 -10.39 -0.80
N HIS A 202 -1.34 -10.86 -0.47
CA HIS A 202 -0.13 -10.63 -1.26
C HIS A 202 -0.25 -11.21 -2.67
N PHE A 203 -0.83 -12.39 -2.82
CA PHE A 203 -1.06 -13.01 -4.12
C PHE A 203 -2.10 -12.26 -4.96
N ALA A 204 -3.24 -11.94 -4.35
CA ALA A 204 -4.36 -11.29 -5.05
C ALA A 204 -4.03 -9.88 -5.51
N HIS A 205 -3.24 -9.12 -4.71
CA HIS A 205 -2.87 -7.75 -5.00
C HIS A 205 -1.44 -7.61 -5.56
N SER A 206 -0.82 -8.70 -5.99
CA SER A 206 0.49 -8.64 -6.65
C SER A 206 0.40 -7.98 -8.01
N TRP A 207 1.42 -7.21 -8.36
CA TRP A 207 1.63 -6.63 -9.69
C TRP A 207 3.11 -6.60 -9.99
N LYS A 208 3.49 -6.41 -11.26
CA LYS A 208 4.88 -6.28 -11.64
C LYS A 208 5.37 -4.86 -11.43
N TYR A 209 6.45 -4.70 -10.68
CA TYR A 209 7.15 -3.43 -10.45
C TYR A 209 8.53 -3.49 -11.10
N ASP A 210 8.86 -2.44 -11.85
CA ASP A 210 10.15 -2.29 -12.50
C ASP A 210 10.86 -1.08 -11.88
N TRP A 211 12.16 -1.21 -11.67
CA TRP A 211 13.01 -0.11 -11.20
C TRP A 211 14.39 -0.19 -11.84
N TYR A 212 15.02 0.97 -11.98
CA TYR A 212 16.38 1.05 -12.47
C TYR A 212 17.37 0.96 -11.33
N ASP A 213 18.21 -0.06 -11.31
CA ASP A 213 19.33 -0.19 -10.38
C ASP A 213 20.50 0.65 -10.88
N ALA A 214 20.62 1.87 -10.35
CA ALA A 214 21.66 2.82 -10.77
C ALA A 214 23.10 2.34 -10.44
N ARG A 215 23.28 1.40 -9.48
CA ARG A 215 24.57 0.83 -9.12
C ARG A 215 25.05 -0.17 -10.18
N LYS A 216 24.13 -0.95 -10.71
CA LYS A 216 24.41 -1.98 -11.74
C LYS A 216 24.14 -1.52 -13.17
N GLY A 217 23.51 -0.37 -13.37
CA GLY A 217 23.14 0.14 -14.69
C GLY A 217 22.05 -0.67 -15.39
N VAL A 218 21.27 -1.47 -14.67
CA VAL A 218 20.29 -2.41 -15.25
C VAL A 218 18.89 -2.16 -14.72
N TRP A 219 17.89 -2.46 -15.55
CA TRP A 219 16.52 -2.54 -15.14
C TRP A 219 16.25 -3.86 -14.43
N LYS A 220 15.57 -3.77 -13.31
CA LYS A 220 15.11 -4.92 -12.53
C LYS A 220 13.61 -4.92 -12.44
N SER A 221 13.01 -6.09 -12.36
CA SER A 221 11.58 -6.25 -12.23
C SER A 221 11.25 -7.33 -11.21
N ARG A 222 10.19 -7.10 -10.44
CA ARG A 222 9.72 -8.05 -9.43
C ARG A 222 8.20 -8.01 -9.31
N ILE A 223 7.61 -9.16 -9.06
CA ILE A 223 6.20 -9.27 -8.70
C ILE A 223 6.07 -9.12 -7.20
N MET A 224 5.26 -8.14 -6.75
CA MET A 224 4.98 -7.88 -5.34
C MET A 224 3.62 -7.18 -5.17
N ALA A 225 2.99 -7.35 -4.00
CA ALA A 225 1.87 -6.51 -3.60
C ALA A 225 2.39 -5.21 -2.99
N PRO A 226 1.72 -4.07 -3.20
CA PRO A 226 2.04 -2.84 -2.52
C PRO A 226 1.72 -2.92 -1.02
N SER A 227 2.39 -2.13 -0.21
CA SER A 227 2.02 -1.95 1.20
C SER A 227 0.67 -1.24 1.33
N ILE A 228 -0.04 -1.46 2.43
CA ILE A 228 -1.27 -0.68 2.72
C ILE A 228 -0.96 0.80 2.91
N PHE A 229 0.28 1.14 3.30
CA PHE A 229 0.76 2.52 3.42
C PHE A 229 0.85 3.18 2.05
N ASP A 230 1.45 2.49 1.05
CA ASP A 230 1.49 2.98 -0.34
C ASP A 230 0.08 3.14 -0.92
N ILE A 231 -0.80 2.17 -0.71
CA ILE A 231 -2.20 2.25 -1.17
C ILE A 231 -2.89 3.48 -0.58
N ALA A 232 -2.76 3.70 0.72
CA ALA A 232 -3.37 4.83 1.41
C ALA A 232 -2.74 6.17 0.98
N GLU A 233 -1.40 6.23 0.88
CA GLU A 233 -0.68 7.43 0.46
C GLU A 233 -1.11 7.88 -0.95
N PHE A 234 -1.14 6.96 -1.91
CA PHE A 234 -1.55 7.30 -3.26
C PHE A 234 -3.06 7.53 -3.40
N ALA A 235 -3.89 6.87 -2.62
CA ALA A 235 -5.34 7.13 -2.61
C ALA A 235 -5.67 8.52 -2.07
N GLU A 236 -5.01 8.97 -1.00
CA GLU A 236 -5.37 10.21 -0.31
C GLU A 236 -4.43 11.38 -0.64
N GLY A 237 -3.17 11.12 -1.00
CA GLY A 237 -2.16 12.14 -1.19
C GLY A 237 -2.22 12.83 -2.56
N VAL A 238 -1.55 13.96 -2.64
CA VAL A 238 -1.31 14.71 -3.89
C VAL A 238 0.19 14.95 -4.04
N GLU A 239 0.67 15.04 -5.27
CA GLU A 239 2.08 15.31 -5.51
C GLU A 239 2.41 16.77 -5.22
N ARG A 240 3.51 17.00 -4.48
CA ARG A 240 4.01 18.32 -4.14
C ARG A 240 5.52 18.40 -4.29
N ASP A 241 6.03 19.61 -4.55
CA ASP A 241 7.46 19.90 -4.56
C ASP A 241 8.05 19.81 -3.16
N VAL A 242 9.17 19.10 -3.00
CA VAL A 242 9.89 19.04 -1.72
C VAL A 242 10.69 20.33 -1.54
N LYS A 243 10.44 21.08 -0.46
CA LYS A 243 11.19 22.29 -0.14
C LYS A 243 12.68 21.98 0.04
N GLY A 244 13.54 22.62 -0.75
CA GLY A 244 15.00 22.44 -0.69
C GLY A 244 15.54 21.16 -1.35
N GLY A 245 14.70 20.28 -1.86
CA GLY A 245 15.12 19.07 -2.58
C GLY A 245 15.51 19.40 -4.02
N LYS A 246 16.81 19.29 -4.36
CA LYS A 246 17.31 19.37 -5.75
C LYS A 246 17.49 17.96 -6.31
N VAL A 247 17.07 17.74 -7.53
CA VAL A 247 17.40 16.54 -8.31
C VAL A 247 18.51 16.93 -9.29
N LYS A 248 19.39 15.97 -9.69
CA LYS A 248 20.39 16.19 -10.76
C LYS A 248 19.67 16.70 -12.02
N GLY A 249 19.89 17.97 -12.37
CA GLY A 249 19.14 18.73 -13.38
C GLY A 249 18.23 19.77 -12.72
N ASP A 250 17.56 20.60 -13.53
CA ASP A 250 16.72 21.74 -13.06
C ASP A 250 15.40 21.31 -12.36
N GLY A 251 15.24 20.03 -12.02
CA GLY A 251 14.01 19.47 -11.43
C GLY A 251 13.98 19.59 -9.91
N LYS A 252 12.82 19.91 -9.34
CA LYS A 252 12.56 19.78 -7.90
C LYS A 252 12.17 18.35 -7.56
N LYS A 253 12.70 17.85 -6.43
CA LYS A 253 12.25 16.56 -5.90
C LYS A 253 10.76 16.66 -5.54
N LYS A 254 9.97 15.70 -6.01
CA LYS A 254 8.54 15.63 -5.75
C LYS A 254 8.22 14.46 -4.84
N LYS A 255 7.21 14.61 -4.00
CA LYS A 255 6.69 13.54 -3.13
C LYS A 255 5.17 13.59 -3.08
N ILE A 256 4.57 12.47 -2.72
CA ILE A 256 3.15 12.41 -2.40
C ILE A 256 2.97 12.90 -0.94
N GLU A 257 2.07 13.82 -0.73
CA GLU A 257 1.72 14.33 0.59
C GLU A 257 0.22 14.17 0.83
N SER A 258 -0.14 13.67 1.99
CA SER A 258 -1.52 13.51 2.44
C SER A 258 -1.73 14.16 3.81
N ASN A 259 -2.99 14.43 4.14
CA ASN A 259 -3.35 14.81 5.51
C ASN A 259 -3.17 13.59 6.42
N GLU A 260 -2.40 13.74 7.50
CA GLU A 260 -2.05 12.65 8.42
C GLU A 260 -3.27 11.93 9.00
N LYS A 261 -4.33 12.67 9.35
CA LYS A 261 -5.55 12.09 9.90
C LYS A 261 -6.30 11.27 8.85
N ILE A 262 -6.40 11.77 7.61
CA ILE A 262 -7.05 11.05 6.51
C ILE A 262 -6.25 9.79 6.17
N LEU A 263 -4.93 9.92 6.09
CA LEU A 263 -4.01 8.81 5.84
C LEU A 263 -4.19 7.71 6.91
N GLY A 264 -4.13 8.07 8.20
CA GLY A 264 -4.31 7.14 9.30
C GLY A 264 -5.67 6.44 9.26
N ASN A 265 -6.76 7.16 8.97
CA ASN A 265 -8.09 6.57 8.82
C ASN A 265 -8.16 5.58 7.67
N THR A 266 -7.54 5.89 6.54
CA THR A 266 -7.52 5.00 5.37
C THR A 266 -6.71 3.74 5.65
N ILE A 267 -5.55 3.85 6.33
CA ILE A 267 -4.74 2.69 6.73
C ILE A 267 -5.54 1.78 7.69
N VAL A 268 -6.21 2.34 8.70
CA VAL A 268 -7.04 1.52 9.64
C VAL A 268 -8.14 0.75 8.90
N ARG A 269 -8.74 1.33 7.86
CA ARG A 269 -9.75 0.65 7.02
C ARG A 269 -9.16 -0.45 6.14
N LEU A 270 -7.86 -0.40 5.84
CA LEU A 270 -7.16 -1.42 5.05
C LEU A 270 -6.66 -2.59 5.92
N LEU A 271 -6.49 -2.43 7.24
CA LEU A 271 -6.06 -3.50 8.13
C LEU A 271 -6.94 -4.77 8.02
N PRO A 272 -8.29 -4.68 8.09
CA PRO A 272 -9.15 -5.86 7.92
C PRO A 272 -9.03 -6.51 6.53
N CYS A 273 -8.59 -5.78 5.51
CA CYS A 273 -8.39 -6.36 4.18
C CYS A 273 -7.23 -7.38 4.20
N VAL A 274 -6.16 -7.05 4.90
CA VAL A 274 -4.98 -7.93 5.07
C VAL A 274 -5.27 -9.04 6.08
N LEU A 275 -5.77 -8.69 7.26
CA LEU A 275 -5.90 -9.61 8.40
C LEU A 275 -7.12 -10.53 8.32
N GLU A 276 -8.22 -10.05 7.75
CA GLU A 276 -9.50 -10.74 7.71
C GLU A 276 -9.93 -11.14 6.28
N GLY A 277 -9.17 -10.72 5.26
CA GLY A 277 -9.47 -11.02 3.85
C GLY A 277 -10.66 -10.24 3.29
N ARG A 278 -10.99 -9.10 3.88
CA ARG A 278 -12.03 -8.21 3.37
C ARG A 278 -11.60 -7.56 2.06
N ALA A 279 -12.56 -7.26 1.21
CA ALA A 279 -12.28 -6.51 -0.02
C ALA A 279 -11.83 -5.07 0.30
N VAL A 280 -10.95 -4.52 -0.55
CA VAL A 280 -10.55 -3.12 -0.45
C VAL A 280 -11.80 -2.23 -0.62
N PRO A 281 -12.02 -1.24 0.27
CA PRO A 281 -13.17 -0.35 0.19
C PRO A 281 -13.27 0.34 -1.18
N GLU A 282 -14.48 0.35 -1.73
CA GLU A 282 -14.74 0.83 -3.10
C GLU A 282 -14.36 2.31 -3.30
N ASP A 283 -14.49 3.14 -2.28
CA ASP A 283 -14.08 4.56 -2.36
C ASP A 283 -12.55 4.71 -2.51
N ILE A 284 -11.75 3.83 -1.89
CA ILE A 284 -10.29 3.80 -2.03
C ILE A 284 -9.93 3.38 -3.46
N SER A 285 -10.54 2.31 -3.96
CA SER A 285 -10.32 1.83 -5.34
C SER A 285 -10.71 2.90 -6.37
N ARG A 286 -11.84 3.61 -6.16
CA ARG A 286 -12.28 4.70 -7.04
C ARG A 286 -11.34 5.90 -7.01
N LYS A 287 -10.81 6.28 -5.84
CA LYS A 287 -9.82 7.37 -5.73
C LYS A 287 -8.54 7.05 -6.51
N LEU A 288 -8.02 5.84 -6.35
CA LEU A 288 -6.84 5.39 -7.11
C LEU A 288 -7.11 5.43 -8.61
N LEU A 289 -8.23 4.87 -9.06
CA LEU A 289 -8.61 4.85 -10.47
C LEU A 289 -8.76 6.26 -11.05
N ALA A 290 -9.47 7.14 -10.35
CA ALA A 290 -9.64 8.53 -10.77
C ALA A 290 -8.29 9.23 -10.94
N LYS A 291 -7.36 9.05 -9.98
CA LYS A 291 -6.02 9.64 -10.03
C LYS A 291 -5.16 9.05 -11.15
N ALA A 292 -5.22 7.74 -11.38
CA ALA A 292 -4.51 7.07 -12.48
C ALA A 292 -4.93 7.60 -13.86
N CYS A 293 -6.18 8.06 -14.01
CA CYS A 293 -6.66 8.69 -15.22
C CYS A 293 -6.16 10.14 -15.43
N HIS A 294 -5.34 10.70 -14.53
CA HIS A 294 -4.78 12.05 -14.61
C HIS A 294 -3.24 12.03 -14.62
N PRO A 295 -2.59 11.47 -15.67
CA PRO A 295 -1.14 11.29 -15.69
C PRO A 295 -0.35 12.59 -15.51
N LEU A 296 -0.83 13.70 -16.06
CA LEU A 296 -0.14 14.99 -16.01
C LEU A 296 -0.16 15.69 -14.64
N CYS A 297 -0.90 15.15 -13.67
CA CYS A 297 -0.91 15.65 -12.29
C CYS A 297 0.27 15.12 -11.47
N TYR A 298 1.07 14.22 -12.04
CA TYR A 298 2.17 13.54 -11.37
C TYR A 298 3.45 13.59 -12.20
N SER A 299 4.60 13.47 -11.56
CA SER A 299 5.85 13.09 -12.23
C SER A 299 5.73 11.68 -12.81
N GLU A 300 6.48 11.40 -13.85
CA GLU A 300 6.47 10.09 -14.52
C GLU A 300 6.68 8.93 -13.52
N ALA A 301 7.66 9.06 -12.61
CA ALA A 301 7.93 8.03 -11.60
C ALA A 301 6.74 7.81 -10.64
N ASN A 302 6.14 8.89 -10.13
CA ASN A 302 4.99 8.78 -9.22
C ASN A 302 3.72 8.30 -9.94
N TRP A 303 3.51 8.71 -11.18
CA TRP A 303 2.38 8.20 -11.96
C TRP A 303 2.53 6.71 -12.27
N ASN A 304 3.71 6.25 -12.66
CA ASN A 304 3.99 4.83 -12.89
C ASN A 304 3.76 4.01 -11.61
N LYS A 305 4.21 4.50 -10.45
CA LYS A 305 3.94 3.84 -9.17
C LYS A 305 2.43 3.80 -8.86
N LEU A 306 1.72 4.93 -9.02
CA LEU A 306 0.27 5.01 -8.86
C LEU A 306 -0.47 4.05 -9.79
N LEU A 307 -0.06 3.97 -11.06
CA LEU A 307 -0.65 3.09 -12.05
C LEU A 307 -0.56 1.63 -11.61
N LYS A 308 0.63 1.18 -11.18
CA LYS A 308 0.88 -0.18 -10.71
C LYS A 308 0.11 -0.51 -9.43
N ILE A 309 0.07 0.41 -8.46
CA ILE A 309 -0.77 0.27 -7.24
C ILE A 309 -2.25 0.16 -7.63
N THR A 310 -2.70 1.00 -8.55
CA THR A 310 -4.09 0.95 -9.02
C THR A 310 -4.41 -0.39 -9.67
N CYS A 311 -3.57 -0.87 -10.59
CA CYS A 311 -3.73 -2.18 -11.21
C CYS A 311 -3.77 -3.31 -10.18
N SER A 312 -2.85 -3.28 -9.22
CA SER A 312 -2.77 -4.23 -8.10
C SER A 312 -4.08 -4.31 -7.31
N VAL A 313 -4.68 -3.16 -6.98
CA VAL A 313 -5.92 -3.09 -6.20
C VAL A 313 -7.14 -3.51 -7.02
N ILE A 314 -7.26 -3.04 -8.26
CA ILE A 314 -8.47 -3.26 -9.07
C ILE A 314 -8.52 -4.63 -9.76
N ARG A 315 -7.37 -5.32 -9.95
CA ARG A 315 -7.34 -6.64 -10.62
C ARG A 315 -8.22 -7.68 -9.93
N THR A 316 -8.38 -7.60 -8.62
CA THR A 316 -9.22 -8.50 -7.85
C THR A 316 -10.71 -8.38 -8.19
N LYS A 317 -11.12 -7.20 -8.64
CA LYS A 317 -12.48 -6.91 -9.10
C LYS A 317 -12.72 -7.39 -10.53
N TYR A 318 -11.70 -7.32 -11.39
CA TYR A 318 -11.78 -7.63 -12.82
C TYR A 318 -10.98 -8.89 -13.16
N LYS A 319 -11.34 -10.03 -12.55
CA LYS A 319 -10.58 -11.28 -12.63
C LYS A 319 -10.31 -11.77 -14.06
N GLU A 320 -11.21 -11.53 -14.99
CA GLU A 320 -11.13 -11.98 -16.39
C GLU A 320 -10.00 -11.29 -17.17
N VAL A 321 -9.72 -10.03 -16.84
CA VAL A 321 -8.67 -9.22 -17.47
C VAL A 321 -7.60 -8.75 -16.49
N GLY A 322 -7.69 -9.18 -15.24
CA GLY A 322 -6.76 -8.81 -14.15
C GLY A 322 -5.46 -9.63 -14.13
N SER A 323 -5.16 -10.38 -15.20
CA SER A 323 -3.86 -11.03 -15.35
C SER A 323 -2.77 -10.00 -15.55
N MET A 324 -1.59 -10.24 -14.96
CA MET A 324 -0.40 -9.43 -15.24
C MET A 324 0.15 -9.67 -16.64
N GLU A 325 -0.14 -10.83 -17.23
CA GLU A 325 0.21 -11.09 -18.61
C GLU A 325 -0.86 -10.52 -19.54
N ILE A 326 -0.40 -9.95 -20.64
CA ILE A 326 -1.30 -9.41 -21.64
C ILE A 326 -2.17 -10.48 -22.26
N ASN A 327 -3.49 -10.30 -22.21
CA ASN A 327 -4.40 -11.11 -23.00
C ASN A 327 -4.57 -10.49 -24.40
N LYS A 328 -3.78 -11.02 -25.35
CA LYS A 328 -3.79 -10.54 -26.74
C LYS A 328 -5.10 -10.79 -27.46
N ASP A 329 -5.81 -11.84 -27.09
CA ASP A 329 -7.06 -12.27 -27.73
C ASP A 329 -8.30 -11.81 -27.00
N SER A 330 -8.13 -10.93 -26.00
CA SER A 330 -9.23 -10.35 -25.24
C SER A 330 -10.22 -9.63 -26.16
N ILE A 331 -11.50 -9.92 -25.97
CA ILE A 331 -12.63 -9.21 -26.61
C ILE A 331 -13.23 -8.16 -25.69
N ASP A 332 -12.70 -7.99 -24.48
CA ASP A 332 -13.16 -7.00 -23.50
C ASP A 332 -12.92 -5.59 -24.02
N ILE A 333 -13.99 -4.84 -24.14
CA ILE A 333 -13.96 -3.53 -24.81
C ILE A 333 -13.17 -2.48 -24.00
N PRO A 334 -13.44 -2.21 -22.72
CA PRO A 334 -12.65 -1.28 -21.92
C PRO A 334 -11.15 -1.64 -21.88
N TYR A 335 -10.82 -2.91 -21.71
CA TYR A 335 -9.44 -3.39 -21.72
C TYR A 335 -8.74 -3.10 -23.05
N ASN A 336 -9.39 -3.37 -24.17
CA ASN A 336 -8.85 -3.10 -25.50
C ASN A 336 -8.71 -1.60 -25.81
N TYR A 337 -9.60 -0.73 -25.27
CA TYR A 337 -9.39 0.72 -25.36
C TYR A 337 -8.11 1.14 -24.65
N GLY A 338 -7.81 0.57 -23.48
CA GLY A 338 -6.56 0.82 -22.78
C GLY A 338 -5.34 0.38 -23.58
N ARG A 339 -5.35 -0.84 -24.10
CA ARG A 339 -4.28 -1.36 -24.97
C ARG A 339 -4.04 -0.49 -26.20
N TRP A 340 -5.13 -0.06 -26.85
CA TRP A 340 -5.03 0.81 -28.00
C TRP A 340 -4.37 2.16 -27.68
N LEU A 341 -4.75 2.76 -26.53
CA LEU A 341 -4.17 4.03 -26.07
C LEU A 341 -2.67 3.88 -25.76
N ALA A 342 -2.25 2.74 -25.19
CA ALA A 342 -0.85 2.41 -24.95
C ALA A 342 -0.05 2.33 -26.27
N CYS A 343 -0.60 1.70 -27.31
CA CYS A 343 0.03 1.70 -28.63
C CYS A 343 0.19 3.11 -29.21
N ALA A 344 -0.82 3.95 -29.06
CA ALA A 344 -0.79 5.33 -29.53
C ALA A 344 0.27 6.16 -28.77
N HIS A 345 0.33 5.98 -27.44
CA HIS A 345 1.36 6.58 -26.59
C HIS A 345 2.77 6.18 -27.03
N GLU A 346 3.01 4.89 -27.21
CA GLU A 346 4.31 4.36 -27.53
C GLU A 346 4.82 4.80 -28.92
N ILE A 347 3.94 4.87 -29.92
CA ILE A 347 4.28 5.38 -31.25
C ILE A 347 4.80 6.83 -31.15
N GLU A 348 4.04 7.70 -30.49
CA GLU A 348 4.45 9.10 -30.32
C GLU A 348 5.71 9.23 -29.46
N ARG A 349 5.80 8.47 -28.35
CA ARG A 349 6.96 8.46 -27.43
C ARG A 349 8.26 8.13 -28.17
N ARG A 350 8.26 7.11 -29.03
CA ARG A 350 9.44 6.73 -29.86
C ARG A 350 9.80 7.81 -30.85
N ALA A 351 8.81 8.44 -31.49
CA ALA A 351 9.07 9.53 -32.44
C ALA A 351 9.64 10.78 -31.73
N LEU A 352 9.12 11.14 -30.54
CA LEU A 352 9.63 12.25 -29.73
C LEU A 352 11.06 11.98 -29.24
N ARG A 353 11.34 10.76 -28.77
CA ARG A 353 12.68 10.35 -28.35
C ARG A 353 13.68 10.46 -29.50
N SER A 354 13.30 10.01 -30.69
CA SER A 354 14.16 10.11 -31.91
C SER A 354 14.43 11.57 -32.32
N ALA A 355 13.52 12.48 -32.02
CA ALA A 355 13.65 13.92 -32.26
C ALA A 355 14.27 14.69 -31.10
N SER A 356 14.64 14.02 -30.00
CA SER A 356 15.11 14.63 -28.74
C SER A 356 14.09 15.64 -28.12
N GLU A 357 12.81 15.48 -28.43
CA GLU A 357 11.73 16.30 -27.87
C GLU A 357 11.30 15.79 -26.48
N LYS A 358 11.20 16.71 -25.50
CA LYS A 358 10.88 16.39 -24.08
C LYS A 358 9.45 16.74 -23.69
N ARG A 359 8.51 16.70 -24.59
CA ARG A 359 7.11 16.97 -24.29
C ARG A 359 6.31 15.68 -24.05
N GLU A 360 5.18 15.84 -23.35
CA GLU A 360 4.23 14.76 -23.17
C GLU A 360 3.50 14.40 -24.48
N THR A 361 3.20 13.11 -24.62
CA THR A 361 2.45 12.60 -25.77
C THR A 361 1.00 13.06 -25.76
N ASN A 362 0.37 13.12 -26.93
CA ASN A 362 -1.05 13.44 -27.04
C ASN A 362 -1.93 12.41 -26.32
N ALA A 363 -1.54 11.14 -26.30
CA ALA A 363 -2.22 10.10 -25.54
C ALA A 363 -2.28 10.45 -24.04
N MET A 364 -1.14 10.87 -23.43
CA MET A 364 -1.11 11.29 -22.03
C MET A 364 -1.90 12.57 -21.78
N ARG A 365 -1.79 13.55 -22.66
CA ARG A 365 -2.51 14.82 -22.55
C ARG A 365 -4.02 14.67 -22.65
N LEU A 366 -4.50 13.66 -23.35
CA LEU A 366 -5.92 13.41 -23.58
C LEU A 366 -6.46 12.24 -22.75
N PHE A 367 -5.63 11.63 -21.88
CA PHE A 367 -5.93 10.39 -21.16
C PHE A 367 -7.29 10.45 -20.43
N THR A 368 -7.50 11.49 -19.62
CA THR A 368 -8.76 11.70 -18.88
C THR A 368 -9.96 11.77 -19.82
N LYS A 369 -9.85 12.60 -20.87
CA LYS A 369 -10.93 12.77 -21.83
C LYS A 369 -11.19 11.51 -22.67
N TYR A 370 -10.16 10.74 -22.92
CA TYR A 370 -10.27 9.44 -23.57
C TYR A 370 -11.04 8.44 -22.69
N ALA A 371 -10.76 8.40 -21.39
CA ALA A 371 -11.49 7.55 -20.45
C ALA A 371 -12.99 7.93 -20.35
N GLU A 372 -13.28 9.23 -20.37
CA GLU A 372 -14.67 9.75 -20.30
C GLU A 372 -15.45 9.57 -21.62
N HIS A 373 -14.79 9.73 -22.77
CA HIS A 373 -15.43 9.74 -24.11
C HIS A 373 -14.56 8.97 -25.11
N PRO A 374 -14.40 7.64 -24.99
CA PRO A 374 -13.42 6.85 -25.72
C PRO A 374 -13.55 6.96 -27.25
N ASN A 375 -14.75 6.83 -27.81
CA ASN A 375 -14.95 6.87 -29.25
C ASN A 375 -14.52 8.21 -29.88
N LYS A 376 -14.89 9.33 -29.24
CA LYS A 376 -14.53 10.67 -29.71
C LYS A 376 -13.02 10.90 -29.64
N TYR A 377 -12.43 10.60 -28.48
CA TYR A 377 -11.02 10.90 -28.26
C TYR A 377 -10.08 9.89 -28.89
N MET A 378 -10.51 8.66 -29.15
CA MET A 378 -9.78 7.69 -29.97
C MET A 378 -9.54 8.25 -31.38
N ALA A 379 -10.56 8.81 -32.03
CA ALA A 379 -10.43 9.43 -33.35
C ALA A 379 -9.49 10.64 -33.32
N ILE A 380 -9.59 11.49 -32.27
CA ILE A 380 -8.70 12.65 -32.10
C ILE A 380 -7.23 12.21 -31.88
N VAL A 381 -7.01 11.23 -31.02
CA VAL A 381 -5.66 10.69 -30.78
C VAL A 381 -5.11 10.08 -32.07
N GLN A 382 -5.90 9.30 -32.81
CA GLN A 382 -5.50 8.71 -34.08
C GLN A 382 -5.05 9.78 -35.08
N SER A 383 -5.80 10.86 -35.26
CA SER A 383 -5.44 11.94 -36.18
C SER A 383 -4.11 12.60 -35.78
N LYS A 384 -3.83 12.73 -34.49
CA LYS A 384 -2.60 13.33 -33.96
C LYS A 384 -1.37 12.43 -34.09
N ILE A 385 -1.51 11.11 -33.94
CA ILE A 385 -0.38 10.18 -34.02
C ILE A 385 -0.02 9.81 -35.46
N GLN A 386 -0.86 10.06 -36.43
CA GLN A 386 -0.62 9.70 -37.84
C GLN A 386 0.68 10.29 -38.39
N VAL A 387 1.02 11.52 -38.00
CA VAL A 387 2.28 12.18 -38.38
C VAL A 387 3.50 11.40 -37.84
N TYR A 388 3.41 10.86 -36.62
CA TYR A 388 4.49 10.11 -35.97
C TYR A 388 4.62 8.70 -36.54
N GLU A 389 3.50 8.08 -36.92
CA GLU A 389 3.50 6.81 -37.69
C GLU A 389 4.28 6.96 -39.00
N THR A 390 4.04 8.05 -39.72
CA THR A 390 4.76 8.36 -40.96
C THR A 390 6.24 8.64 -40.69
N LYS A 391 6.60 9.43 -39.66
CA LYS A 391 7.98 9.75 -39.32
C LYS A 391 8.79 8.51 -38.93
N LEU A 392 8.19 7.57 -38.20
CA LEU A 392 8.91 6.34 -37.80
C LEU A 392 9.00 5.31 -38.92
N GLY A 393 8.08 5.33 -39.88
CA GLY A 393 8.07 4.41 -41.01
C GLY A 393 8.10 2.94 -40.59
N GLN A 394 9.03 2.16 -41.13
CA GLN A 394 9.15 0.72 -40.85
C GLN A 394 9.43 0.41 -39.38
N LYS A 395 10.06 1.32 -38.60
CA LYS A 395 10.33 1.12 -37.17
C LYS A 395 9.05 1.06 -36.34
N ALA A 396 7.94 1.66 -36.80
CA ALA A 396 6.66 1.61 -36.14
C ALA A 396 5.71 0.51 -36.65
N TYR A 397 6.08 -0.22 -37.71
CA TYR A 397 5.19 -1.15 -38.39
C TYR A 397 4.56 -2.18 -37.44
N TRP A 398 5.32 -2.75 -36.54
CA TRP A 398 4.81 -3.72 -35.58
C TRP A 398 3.82 -3.10 -34.55
N LEU A 399 4.05 -1.82 -34.14
CA LEU A 399 3.11 -1.07 -33.27
C LEU A 399 1.82 -0.74 -34.01
N GLN A 400 1.90 -0.38 -35.29
CA GLN A 400 0.74 -0.10 -36.14
C GLN A 400 -0.08 -1.37 -36.32
N ASN A 401 0.56 -2.53 -36.58
CA ASN A 401 -0.11 -3.81 -36.69
C ASN A 401 -0.81 -4.22 -35.41
N GLU A 402 -0.14 -4.06 -34.24
CA GLU A 402 -0.77 -4.35 -32.94
C GLU A 402 -1.97 -3.43 -32.71
N LYS A 403 -1.83 -2.13 -32.94
CA LYS A 403 -2.94 -1.18 -32.83
C LYS A 403 -4.09 -1.52 -33.78
N TYR A 404 -3.80 -1.92 -35.02
CA TYR A 404 -4.81 -2.36 -35.98
C TYR A 404 -5.55 -3.60 -35.50
N ARG A 405 -4.83 -4.62 -34.99
CA ARG A 405 -5.41 -5.83 -34.42
C ARG A 405 -6.36 -5.52 -33.27
N ILE A 406 -5.95 -4.65 -32.36
CA ILE A 406 -6.81 -4.20 -31.25
C ILE A 406 -8.05 -3.47 -31.78
N SER A 407 -7.91 -2.67 -32.83
CA SER A 407 -9.06 -1.98 -33.47
C SER A 407 -10.05 -2.97 -34.05
N GLN A 408 -9.60 -4.09 -34.62
CA GLN A 408 -10.47 -5.17 -35.08
C GLN A 408 -11.23 -5.82 -33.91
N GLN A 409 -10.55 -6.10 -32.80
CA GLN A 409 -11.16 -6.64 -31.58
C GLN A 409 -12.24 -5.71 -31.01
N LEU A 410 -12.00 -4.39 -30.99
CA LEU A 410 -12.99 -3.38 -30.58
C LEU A 410 -14.26 -3.36 -31.45
N ASN A 411 -14.21 -3.89 -32.67
CA ASN A 411 -15.35 -3.94 -33.58
C ASN A 411 -16.12 -5.28 -33.52
N GLN A 412 -15.63 -6.28 -32.78
CA GLN A 412 -16.28 -7.60 -32.70
C GLN A 412 -17.56 -7.58 -31.86
N ASN A 413 -17.68 -6.64 -30.90
CA ASN A 413 -18.87 -6.49 -30.07
C ASN A 413 -19.43 -5.06 -30.15
N PRO A 414 -20.22 -4.70 -31.18
CA PRO A 414 -20.71 -3.35 -31.37
C PRO A 414 -21.61 -2.83 -30.24
N LEU A 415 -22.42 -3.71 -29.63
CA LEU A 415 -23.31 -3.34 -28.52
C LEU A 415 -22.52 -2.96 -27.26
N GLU A 416 -21.55 -3.77 -26.88
CA GLU A 416 -20.69 -3.47 -25.74
C GLU A 416 -19.83 -2.22 -25.99
N LYS A 417 -19.35 -2.05 -27.23
CA LYS A 417 -18.66 -0.83 -27.66
C LYS A 417 -19.54 0.42 -27.52
N LEU A 418 -20.82 0.31 -27.81
CA LEU A 418 -21.75 1.42 -27.64
C LEU A 418 -21.99 1.75 -26.16
N VAL A 419 -22.06 0.75 -25.29
CA VAL A 419 -22.17 0.95 -23.84
C VAL A 419 -20.89 1.58 -23.27
N ALA A 420 -19.74 1.06 -23.63
CA ALA A 420 -18.43 1.57 -23.22
C ALA A 420 -18.13 2.99 -23.77
N ALA A 421 -18.81 3.41 -24.82
CA ALA A 421 -18.64 4.73 -25.43
C ALA A 421 -18.94 5.92 -24.50
N ARG A 422 -19.62 5.68 -23.38
CA ARG A 422 -20.01 6.72 -22.42
C ARG A 422 -18.95 6.96 -21.34
N HIS A 423 -18.28 5.90 -20.89
CA HIS A 423 -17.25 5.97 -19.85
C HIS A 423 -16.56 4.62 -19.73
N LEU A 424 -15.21 4.62 -19.67
CA LEU A 424 -14.42 3.42 -19.45
C LEU A 424 -14.19 3.20 -17.95
N ASP A 425 -14.23 1.95 -17.51
CA ASP A 425 -13.93 1.57 -16.14
C ASP A 425 -12.46 1.16 -15.96
N GLY A 426 -12.11 0.59 -14.79
CA GLY A 426 -10.75 0.21 -14.43
C GLY A 426 -10.08 -0.79 -15.37
N ARG A 427 -10.84 -1.55 -16.16
CA ARG A 427 -10.30 -2.49 -17.17
C ARG A 427 -9.44 -1.78 -18.21
N MET A 428 -9.77 -0.50 -18.50
CA MET A 428 -8.94 0.34 -19.38
C MET A 428 -7.52 0.50 -18.81
N ILE A 429 -7.40 0.77 -17.51
CA ILE A 429 -6.10 0.94 -16.85
C ILE A 429 -5.30 -0.37 -16.89
N LEU A 430 -5.95 -1.51 -16.62
CA LEU A 430 -5.33 -2.84 -16.72
C LEU A 430 -4.81 -3.11 -18.14
N GLY A 431 -5.62 -2.81 -19.15
CA GLY A 431 -5.25 -3.00 -20.55
C GLY A 431 -4.09 -2.08 -20.99
N PHE A 432 -4.10 -0.83 -20.53
CA PHE A 432 -3.02 0.13 -20.79
C PHE A 432 -1.70 -0.36 -20.21
N GLU A 433 -1.68 -0.70 -18.93
CA GLU A 433 -0.45 -1.14 -18.24
C GLU A 433 0.08 -2.47 -18.79
N ALA A 434 -0.79 -3.47 -19.02
CA ALA A 434 -0.39 -4.75 -19.61
C ALA A 434 0.25 -4.58 -21.00
N GLN A 435 -0.26 -3.64 -21.80
CA GLN A 435 0.31 -3.36 -23.13
C GLN A 435 1.64 -2.62 -23.02
N MET A 436 1.76 -1.64 -22.11
CA MET A 436 3.02 -0.91 -21.87
C MET A 436 4.14 -1.84 -21.40
N GLU A 437 3.85 -2.79 -20.50
CA GLU A 437 4.81 -3.79 -20.06
C GLU A 437 5.35 -4.63 -21.21
N THR A 438 4.50 -4.96 -22.19
CA THR A 438 4.95 -5.69 -23.39
C THR A 438 5.97 -4.91 -24.21
N PHE A 439 5.80 -3.59 -24.25
CA PHE A 439 6.74 -2.70 -24.98
C PHE A 439 8.07 -2.57 -24.24
N GLN A 440 8.05 -2.44 -22.92
CA GLN A 440 9.26 -2.39 -22.09
C GLN A 440 10.09 -3.68 -22.24
N LYS A 441 9.48 -4.86 -22.11
CA LYS A 441 10.15 -6.15 -22.31
C LYS A 441 10.80 -6.26 -23.70
N LYS A 442 10.21 -5.67 -24.73
CA LYS A 442 10.77 -5.68 -26.07
C LYS A 442 11.96 -4.72 -26.19
N GLU A 443 11.87 -3.52 -25.61
CA GLU A 443 13.00 -2.57 -25.57
C GLU A 443 14.21 -3.16 -24.81
N GLU A 444 13.98 -3.84 -23.69
CA GLU A 444 15.01 -4.52 -22.91
C GLU A 444 15.73 -5.60 -23.73
N LYS A 445 14.98 -6.41 -24.48
CA LYS A 445 15.55 -7.44 -25.38
C LYS A 445 16.35 -6.81 -26.54
N GLU A 446 15.85 -5.74 -27.14
CA GLU A 446 16.53 -5.02 -28.21
C GLU A 446 17.84 -4.38 -27.70
N ALA A 447 17.84 -3.84 -26.47
CA ALA A 447 19.03 -3.26 -25.85
C ALA A 447 20.07 -4.33 -25.49
N ALA A 448 19.66 -5.48 -24.96
CA ALA A 448 20.55 -6.59 -24.65
C ALA A 448 21.20 -7.16 -25.92
N ALA A 449 20.42 -7.37 -26.98
CA ALA A 449 20.96 -7.84 -28.28
C ALA A 449 21.93 -6.83 -28.93
N GLY A 450 21.69 -5.53 -28.75
CA GLY A 450 22.60 -4.47 -29.23
C GLY A 450 23.91 -4.41 -28.43
N GLY A 451 23.88 -4.69 -27.12
CA GLY A 451 25.06 -4.79 -26.26
C GLY A 451 25.97 -5.95 -26.65
N GLU A 452 25.40 -7.15 -26.80
CA GLU A 452 26.15 -8.35 -27.24
C GLU A 452 26.77 -8.20 -28.64
N ALA A 453 26.13 -7.45 -29.55
CA ALA A 453 26.67 -7.17 -30.87
C ALA A 453 27.88 -6.22 -30.80
N ASN A 454 27.88 -5.24 -29.90
CA ASN A 454 29.00 -4.33 -29.70
C ASN A 454 30.21 -5.03 -29.04
N GLU A 455 29.98 -5.88 -28.02
CA GLU A 455 31.05 -6.66 -27.39
C GLU A 455 31.75 -7.61 -28.40
N ARG A 456 30.99 -8.26 -29.28
CA ARG A 456 31.56 -9.12 -30.33
C ARG A 456 32.36 -8.36 -31.38
N ILE A 457 32.08 -7.07 -31.59
CA ILE A 457 32.84 -6.22 -32.49
C ILE A 457 34.15 -5.74 -31.82
N GLU A 458 34.10 -5.48 -30.52
CA GLU A 458 35.29 -5.09 -29.73
C GLU A 458 36.26 -6.27 -29.50
N GLU A 459 35.75 -7.52 -29.41
CA GLU A 459 36.59 -8.73 -29.32
C GLU A 459 37.21 -9.16 -30.65
N GLN A 460 36.77 -8.59 -31.80
CA GLN A 460 37.30 -8.89 -33.14
C GLN A 460 38.25 -7.80 -33.69
N ASN A 461 38.44 -6.71 -32.95
CA ASN A 461 39.41 -5.65 -33.26
C ASN A 461 40.54 -5.63 -32.21
#